data_04861c3ab936c3c83c3b53477837084d
#
_entry.id   04861c3ab936c3c83c3b53477837084d
#
_cell.length_a   1.000
_cell.length_b   1.000
_cell.length_c   1.000
_cell.angle_alpha   90.00
_cell.angle_beta   90.00
_cell.angle_gamma   90.00
#
_symmetry.space_group_name_H-M   'P 1'
#
loop_
_entity.id
_entity.type
_entity.pdbx_description
1 polymer ?
#
loop_
_entity_poly.entity_id
_entity_poly.type
_entity_poly.pdbx_seq_one_letter_code
_entity_poly.pdbx_strand_id
1 'polypeptide(L)'
;MLYKKMAELIPHPFGSLINRMFHELETADSIFDYPSKKFFIGTTDKDYSVKFHGKDSSSPLGPASGPQTQMAQNILLSWLGGSRIMELKTVQVLDELQIPRPCIDMQTIGYNVEWSQELRVEQSLHEYVKGAMLIQILQASGKLTLANNFENVLYDMSVGYDLEGIKSDKVCGFIEKMKDATEIVEQYRKQIPEKYAEYRDLDFQTRLSDTLTLSTFHGCPPDEIEKIIDYLFHKHSLNCIIKLNPNTAWKGKSTEPVERDDGLQGYQCSG
;
A
#
# COMPACT_ATOMS: atom_id res chain seq x y z
N MET A 1 29.07 -6.46 -25.51
CA MET A 1 28.16 -6.99 -24.50
C MET A 1 26.77 -6.37 -24.79
N LEU A 2 25.86 -7.12 -25.40
CA LEU A 2 24.51 -6.65 -25.73
C LEU A 2 23.78 -6.49 -24.42
N TYR A 3 23.54 -5.26 -23.96
CA TYR A 3 22.58 -4.99 -22.91
C TYR A 3 21.21 -5.49 -23.38
N LYS A 4 20.83 -6.66 -22.89
CA LYS A 4 19.48 -7.17 -23.10
C LYS A 4 18.53 -6.13 -22.53
N LYS A 5 17.70 -5.50 -23.39
CA LYS A 5 16.72 -4.51 -22.97
C LYS A 5 15.89 -5.17 -21.85
N MET A 6 16.01 -4.66 -20.64
CA MET A 6 15.31 -5.25 -19.49
C MET A 6 13.80 -5.08 -19.67
N ALA A 7 13.03 -6.08 -19.28
CA ALA A 7 11.59 -6.02 -19.34
C ALA A 7 11.09 -4.92 -18.40
N GLU A 8 10.37 -3.96 -18.95
CA GLU A 8 9.73 -2.90 -18.19
C GLU A 8 8.50 -3.46 -17.46
N LEU A 9 8.23 -2.98 -16.24
CA LEU A 9 6.99 -3.30 -15.53
C LEU A 9 5.86 -2.44 -16.11
N ILE A 10 4.87 -3.08 -16.72
CA ILE A 10 3.78 -2.40 -17.41
C ILE A 10 2.47 -2.67 -16.67
N PRO A 11 1.79 -1.61 -16.16
CA PRO A 11 0.48 -1.74 -15.55
C PRO A 11 -0.58 -2.29 -16.52
N HIS A 12 -1.43 -3.20 -16.05
CA HIS A 12 -2.54 -3.69 -16.83
C HIS A 12 -3.65 -2.64 -16.99
N PRO A 13 -4.33 -2.58 -18.15
CA PRO A 13 -5.53 -1.76 -18.32
C PRO A 13 -6.62 -2.14 -17.30
N PHE A 14 -7.30 -1.17 -16.72
CA PHE A 14 -8.28 -1.39 -15.66
C PHE A 14 -9.44 -2.30 -16.10
N GLY A 15 -10.00 -2.02 -17.29
CA GLY A 15 -11.07 -2.86 -17.84
C GLY A 15 -10.64 -4.31 -18.08
N SER A 16 -9.36 -4.56 -18.42
CA SER A 16 -8.82 -5.91 -18.56
C SER A 16 -8.74 -6.64 -17.23
N LEU A 17 -8.37 -5.92 -16.16
CA LEU A 17 -8.36 -6.50 -14.81
C LEU A 17 -9.76 -6.89 -14.35
N ILE A 18 -10.77 -6.04 -14.56
CA ILE A 18 -12.16 -6.33 -14.23
C ILE A 18 -12.67 -7.56 -15.01
N ASN A 19 -12.45 -7.58 -16.33
CA ASN A 19 -12.85 -8.70 -17.18
C ASN A 19 -12.22 -10.02 -16.72
N ARG A 20 -10.91 -9.99 -16.44
CA ARG A 20 -10.17 -11.18 -16.00
C ARG A 20 -10.65 -11.63 -14.62
N MET A 21 -10.81 -10.72 -13.67
CA MET A 21 -11.28 -11.00 -12.30
C MET A 21 -12.61 -11.77 -12.32
N PHE A 22 -13.61 -11.27 -13.05
CA PHE A 22 -14.91 -11.93 -13.09
C PHE A 22 -14.93 -13.19 -13.97
N HIS A 23 -14.19 -13.18 -15.07
CA HIS A 23 -14.10 -14.37 -15.92
C HIS A 23 -13.48 -15.56 -15.18
N GLU A 24 -12.35 -15.35 -14.51
CA GLU A 24 -11.70 -16.42 -13.74
C GLU A 24 -12.57 -16.89 -12.56
N LEU A 25 -13.24 -15.96 -11.89
CA LEU A 25 -14.14 -16.32 -10.78
C LEU A 25 -15.30 -17.20 -11.26
N GLU A 26 -15.85 -16.94 -12.46
CA GLU A 26 -16.96 -17.68 -13.05
C GLU A 26 -16.55 -19.02 -13.68
N THR A 27 -15.35 -19.13 -14.23
CA THR A 27 -14.94 -20.28 -15.05
C THR A 27 -13.89 -21.18 -14.42
N ALA A 28 -13.10 -20.66 -13.48
CA ALA A 28 -11.95 -21.32 -12.90
C ALA A 28 -11.96 -21.33 -11.35
N ASP A 29 -13.00 -20.76 -10.73
CA ASP A 29 -13.09 -20.62 -9.27
C ASP A 29 -11.81 -20.00 -8.68
N SER A 30 -11.32 -18.95 -9.33
CA SER A 30 -10.09 -18.25 -8.98
C SER A 30 -10.18 -16.75 -9.33
N ILE A 31 -9.29 -15.95 -8.79
CA ILE A 31 -9.05 -14.55 -9.21
C ILE A 31 -7.56 -14.37 -9.37
N PHE A 32 -7.10 -13.95 -10.55
CA PHE A 32 -5.69 -13.78 -10.90
C PHE A 32 -4.86 -15.02 -10.53
N ASP A 33 -5.34 -16.21 -10.95
CA ASP A 33 -4.75 -17.53 -10.65
C ASP A 33 -4.76 -17.92 -9.16
N TYR A 34 -5.35 -17.12 -8.26
CA TYR A 34 -5.48 -17.44 -6.84
C TYR A 34 -6.80 -18.18 -6.60
N PRO A 35 -6.77 -19.46 -6.18
CA PRO A 35 -7.99 -20.28 -6.04
C PRO A 35 -8.88 -19.77 -4.90
N SER A 36 -10.20 -19.75 -5.11
CA SER A 36 -11.19 -19.27 -4.14
C SER A 36 -11.15 -20.01 -2.80
N LYS A 37 -10.82 -21.28 -2.80
CA LYS A 37 -10.63 -22.09 -1.57
C LYS A 37 -9.51 -21.58 -0.64
N LYS A 38 -8.65 -20.68 -1.13
CA LYS A 38 -7.59 -20.03 -0.34
C LYS A 38 -7.96 -18.63 0.10
N PHE A 39 -9.13 -18.11 -0.32
CA PHE A 39 -9.56 -16.78 0.13
C PHE A 39 -9.83 -16.80 1.62
N PHE A 40 -9.32 -15.81 2.31
CA PHE A 40 -9.64 -15.58 3.71
C PHE A 40 -10.66 -14.45 3.80
N ILE A 41 -11.91 -14.84 3.95
CA ILE A 41 -13.08 -13.95 3.96
C ILE A 41 -13.58 -13.61 5.37
N GLY A 42 -12.77 -13.90 6.39
CA GLY A 42 -13.14 -13.81 7.81
C GLY A 42 -13.82 -15.09 8.31
N THR A 43 -14.17 -15.07 9.59
CA THR A 43 -14.89 -16.17 10.25
C THR A 43 -16.04 -15.59 11.07
N THR A 44 -17.06 -16.40 11.35
CA THR A 44 -18.24 -15.97 12.12
C THR A 44 -18.03 -16.06 13.63
N ASP A 45 -16.99 -16.78 14.07
CA ASP A 45 -16.69 -17.06 15.46
C ASP A 45 -15.60 -16.18 16.08
N LYS A 46 -14.91 -15.38 15.25
CA LYS A 46 -13.81 -14.52 15.69
C LYS A 46 -13.91 -13.13 15.07
N ASP A 47 -13.76 -12.13 15.90
CA ASP A 47 -13.55 -10.75 15.48
C ASP A 47 -12.03 -10.48 15.42
N TYR A 48 -11.55 -10.11 14.23
CA TYR A 48 -10.15 -9.75 14.00
C TYR A 48 -9.95 -8.24 13.93
N SER A 49 -11.00 -7.45 14.12
CA SER A 49 -10.94 -6.00 13.96
C SER A 49 -9.93 -5.34 14.90
N VAL A 50 -9.29 -4.32 14.41
CA VAL A 50 -8.34 -3.49 15.16
C VAL A 50 -8.50 -2.03 14.81
N LYS A 51 -8.01 -1.16 15.70
CA LYS A 51 -7.85 0.28 15.39
C LYS A 51 -6.46 0.55 14.85
N PHE A 52 -6.39 1.18 13.70
CA PHE A 52 -5.16 1.66 13.09
C PHE A 52 -5.26 3.18 12.92
N HIS A 53 -4.49 3.95 13.68
CA HIS A 53 -4.60 5.40 13.77
C HIS A 53 -6.06 5.89 14.01
N GLY A 54 -6.77 5.20 14.91
CA GLY A 54 -8.16 5.51 15.26
C GLY A 54 -9.22 5.04 14.27
N LYS A 55 -8.85 4.51 13.11
CA LYS A 55 -9.74 3.96 12.09
C LYS A 55 -9.93 2.45 12.27
N ASP A 56 -11.11 1.97 11.90
CA ASP A 56 -11.41 0.54 11.96
C ASP A 56 -10.81 -0.20 10.77
N SER A 57 -10.06 -1.26 11.05
CA SER A 57 -9.63 -2.26 10.11
C SER A 57 -10.18 -3.61 10.49
N SER A 58 -10.64 -4.39 9.53
CA SER A 58 -11.24 -5.70 9.82
C SER A 58 -10.22 -6.79 10.19
N SER A 59 -8.93 -6.55 10.03
CA SER A 59 -7.87 -7.42 10.56
C SER A 59 -6.57 -6.64 10.74
N PRO A 60 -5.68 -7.08 11.67
CA PRO A 60 -4.37 -6.47 11.83
C PRO A 60 -3.39 -6.89 10.72
N LEU A 61 -3.79 -7.82 9.85
CA LEU A 61 -2.92 -8.36 8.82
C LEU A 61 -2.78 -7.39 7.65
N GLY A 62 -1.56 -7.25 7.18
CA GLY A 62 -1.25 -6.52 5.96
C GLY A 62 0.12 -6.88 5.40
N PRO A 63 0.33 -6.71 4.10
CA PRO A 63 1.65 -6.87 3.53
C PRO A 63 2.55 -5.71 3.97
N ALA A 64 3.82 -5.99 4.20
CA ALA A 64 4.82 -4.94 4.27
C ALA A 64 5.05 -4.34 2.88
N SER A 65 5.40 -3.05 2.83
CA SER A 65 5.73 -2.36 1.59
C SER A 65 6.76 -3.13 0.75
N GLY A 66 6.43 -3.38 -0.50
CA GLY A 66 7.29 -4.13 -1.42
C GLY A 66 6.65 -4.29 -2.80
N PRO A 67 7.31 -5.02 -3.73
CA PRO A 67 6.81 -5.23 -5.09
C PRO A 67 5.38 -5.81 -5.15
N GLN A 68 4.99 -6.59 -4.14
CA GLN A 68 3.65 -7.20 -4.06
C GLN A 68 2.52 -6.18 -3.86
N THR A 69 2.81 -4.98 -3.36
CA THR A 69 1.82 -3.91 -3.16
C THR A 69 1.97 -2.76 -4.15
N GLN A 70 2.67 -2.99 -5.25
CA GLN A 70 2.86 -2.00 -6.31
C GLN A 70 1.78 -2.10 -7.40
N MET A 71 1.30 -3.32 -7.70
CA MET A 71 0.36 -3.56 -8.80
C MET A 71 -1.05 -3.79 -8.27
N ALA A 72 -2.05 -3.27 -8.98
CA ALA A 72 -3.46 -3.36 -8.61
C ALA A 72 -3.94 -4.78 -8.36
N GLN A 73 -3.57 -5.74 -9.22
CA GLN A 73 -3.94 -7.16 -9.03
C GLN A 73 -3.33 -7.75 -7.76
N ASN A 74 -2.11 -7.36 -7.39
CA ASN A 74 -1.46 -7.86 -6.19
C ASN A 74 -2.09 -7.30 -4.90
N ILE A 75 -2.57 -6.04 -4.95
CA ILE A 75 -3.33 -5.43 -3.87
C ILE A 75 -4.63 -6.21 -3.65
N LEU A 76 -5.37 -6.53 -4.73
CA LEU A 76 -6.56 -7.37 -4.63
C LEU A 76 -6.25 -8.76 -4.09
N LEU A 77 -5.16 -9.40 -4.55
CA LEU A 77 -4.74 -10.71 -4.05
C LEU A 77 -4.39 -10.68 -2.55
N SER A 78 -3.73 -9.62 -2.10
CA SER A 78 -3.46 -9.42 -0.66
C SER A 78 -4.76 -9.30 0.14
N TRP A 79 -5.75 -8.56 -0.38
CA TRP A 79 -7.07 -8.44 0.23
C TRP A 79 -7.80 -9.80 0.30
N LEU A 80 -7.77 -10.57 -0.78
CA LEU A 80 -8.32 -11.93 -0.83
C LEU A 80 -7.61 -12.88 0.14
N GLY A 81 -6.33 -12.65 0.42
CA GLY A 81 -5.57 -13.37 1.44
C GLY A 81 -5.85 -12.93 2.88
N GLY A 82 -6.77 -11.98 3.11
CA GLY A 82 -7.19 -11.53 4.44
C GLY A 82 -6.52 -10.25 4.91
N SER A 83 -5.67 -9.62 4.12
CA SER A 83 -5.06 -8.34 4.47
C SER A 83 -6.09 -7.21 4.51
N ARG A 84 -6.03 -6.37 5.56
CA ARG A 84 -6.94 -5.22 5.75
C ARG A 84 -6.19 -3.93 6.08
N ILE A 85 -4.88 -4.01 6.30
CA ILE A 85 -4.00 -2.84 6.38
C ILE A 85 -2.96 -3.00 5.28
N MET A 86 -3.06 -2.23 4.20
CA MET A 86 -2.22 -2.34 3.01
C MET A 86 -1.10 -1.32 3.07
N GLU A 87 0.10 -1.69 3.54
CA GLU A 87 1.27 -0.86 3.35
C GLU A 87 1.69 -0.93 1.87
N LEU A 88 1.54 0.19 1.17
CA LEU A 88 1.81 0.29 -0.25
C LEU A 88 3.32 0.41 -0.52
N LYS A 89 3.76 0.04 -1.72
CA LYS A 89 5.18 0.14 -2.10
C LYS A 89 5.68 1.57 -1.91
N THR A 90 6.82 1.70 -1.27
CA THR A 90 7.49 2.98 -1.03
C THR A 90 7.72 3.73 -2.34
N VAL A 91 7.34 4.99 -2.38
CA VAL A 91 7.66 5.92 -3.46
C VAL A 91 8.78 6.87 -3.02
N GLN A 92 9.52 7.39 -3.97
CA GLN A 92 10.64 8.29 -3.74
C GLN A 92 10.81 9.26 -4.91
N VAL A 93 11.66 10.28 -4.74
CA VAL A 93 11.89 11.30 -5.76
C VAL A 93 12.53 10.76 -7.04
N LEU A 94 13.41 9.76 -6.92
CA LEU A 94 14.05 9.08 -8.07
C LEU A 94 13.14 7.93 -8.55
N ASP A 95 12.29 8.19 -9.53
CA ASP A 95 11.27 7.25 -9.99
C ASP A 95 11.50 6.68 -11.41
N GLU A 96 12.61 7.02 -12.06
CA GLU A 96 12.99 6.47 -13.37
C GLU A 96 14.13 5.44 -13.27
N LEU A 97 14.11 4.66 -12.20
CA LEU A 97 15.15 3.67 -11.94
C LEU A 97 15.01 2.46 -12.86
N GLN A 98 16.12 2.03 -13.44
CA GLN A 98 16.20 0.78 -14.17
C GLN A 98 16.71 -0.30 -13.21
N ILE A 99 15.80 -1.15 -12.77
CA ILE A 99 16.08 -2.19 -11.78
C ILE A 99 16.27 -3.53 -12.50
N PRO A 100 17.43 -4.21 -12.32
CA PRO A 100 17.64 -5.54 -12.87
C PRO A 100 16.61 -6.55 -12.39
N ARG A 101 16.13 -7.39 -13.29
CA ARG A 101 15.23 -8.49 -12.97
C ARG A 101 15.99 -9.80 -12.73
N PRO A 102 15.56 -10.64 -11.79
CA PRO A 102 14.41 -10.44 -10.89
C PRO A 102 14.72 -9.46 -9.75
N CYS A 103 13.70 -8.71 -9.30
CA CYS A 103 13.84 -7.79 -8.16
C CYS A 103 13.83 -8.51 -6.81
N ILE A 104 13.51 -9.78 -6.79
CA ILE A 104 13.56 -10.66 -5.61
C ILE A 104 14.55 -11.76 -5.87
N ASP A 105 15.54 -11.90 -4.99
CA ASP A 105 16.47 -13.02 -5.01
C ASP A 105 15.89 -14.20 -4.24
N MET A 106 15.67 -15.31 -4.93
CA MET A 106 15.09 -16.54 -4.38
C MET A 106 16.09 -17.69 -4.27
N GLN A 107 17.38 -17.42 -4.44
CA GLN A 107 18.40 -18.47 -4.41
C GLN A 107 18.62 -19.06 -3.01
N THR A 108 18.36 -18.28 -1.97
CA THR A 108 18.47 -18.72 -0.58
C THR A 108 17.14 -18.54 0.16
N ILE A 109 16.99 -17.45 0.90
CA ILE A 109 15.80 -17.18 1.74
C ILE A 109 14.75 -16.31 1.02
N GLY A 110 15.06 -15.78 -0.15
CA GLY A 110 14.19 -14.88 -0.90
C GLY A 110 14.00 -13.53 -0.22
N TYR A 111 14.68 -12.52 -0.70
CA TYR A 111 14.50 -11.14 -0.26
C TYR A 111 14.51 -10.19 -1.45
N ASN A 112 14.01 -9.00 -1.25
CA ASN A 112 14.01 -7.98 -2.29
C ASN A 112 15.45 -7.47 -2.47
N VAL A 113 16.07 -7.74 -3.62
CA VAL A 113 17.42 -7.29 -3.95
C VAL A 113 17.50 -5.80 -4.29
N GLU A 114 16.35 -5.23 -4.64
CA GLU A 114 16.20 -3.80 -4.89
C GLU A 114 14.87 -3.35 -4.26
N TRP A 115 14.98 -2.51 -3.25
CA TRP A 115 13.85 -2.00 -2.48
C TRP A 115 13.35 -0.64 -2.97
N SER A 116 13.99 -0.09 -4.00
CA SER A 116 13.55 1.13 -4.66
C SER A 116 12.30 0.89 -5.50
N GLN A 117 11.69 1.96 -5.95
CA GLN A 117 10.50 1.94 -6.77
C GLN A 117 10.80 1.44 -8.18
N GLU A 118 9.94 0.56 -8.71
CA GLU A 118 10.02 0.03 -10.07
C GLU A 118 9.11 0.76 -11.06
N LEU A 119 7.94 1.20 -10.61
CA LEU A 119 7.05 2.06 -11.36
C LEU A 119 7.40 3.53 -11.09
N ARG A 120 7.05 4.41 -12.01
CA ARG A 120 7.06 5.85 -11.73
C ARG A 120 6.06 6.19 -10.62
N VAL A 121 6.29 7.27 -9.89
CA VAL A 121 5.40 7.71 -8.80
C VAL A 121 3.95 7.83 -9.27
N GLU A 122 3.73 8.43 -10.44
CA GLU A 122 2.39 8.57 -11.02
C GLU A 122 1.77 7.21 -11.37
N GLN A 123 2.54 6.29 -11.96
CA GLN A 123 2.05 4.93 -12.26
C GLN A 123 1.69 4.18 -10.97
N SER A 124 2.49 4.30 -9.92
CA SER A 124 2.20 3.70 -8.61
C SER A 124 0.88 4.21 -8.04
N LEU A 125 0.67 5.54 -8.07
CA LEU A 125 -0.58 6.17 -7.63
C LEU A 125 -1.78 5.59 -8.38
N HIS A 126 -1.69 5.48 -9.70
CA HIS A 126 -2.76 4.92 -10.52
C HIS A 126 -3.03 3.45 -10.21
N GLU A 127 -1.99 2.65 -9.95
CA GLU A 127 -2.15 1.25 -9.54
C GLU A 127 -2.84 1.12 -8.17
N TYR A 128 -2.54 2.01 -7.23
CA TYR A 128 -3.15 2.01 -5.89
C TYR A 128 -4.65 2.34 -5.98
N VAL A 129 -5.02 3.34 -6.78
CA VAL A 129 -6.43 3.66 -7.03
C VAL A 129 -7.15 2.48 -7.71
N LYS A 130 -6.56 1.88 -8.75
CA LYS A 130 -7.15 0.70 -9.40
C LYS A 130 -7.33 -0.46 -8.44
N GLY A 131 -6.35 -0.74 -7.57
CA GLY A 131 -6.43 -1.79 -6.57
C GLY A 131 -7.59 -1.58 -5.60
N ALA A 132 -7.77 -0.36 -5.11
CA ALA A 132 -8.88 0.00 -4.24
C ALA A 132 -10.24 -0.14 -4.96
N MET A 133 -10.35 0.34 -6.18
CA MET A 133 -11.58 0.21 -6.98
C MET A 133 -11.92 -1.25 -7.30
N LEU A 134 -10.92 -2.11 -7.61
CA LEU A 134 -11.15 -3.55 -7.82
C LEU A 134 -11.74 -4.23 -6.59
N ILE A 135 -11.22 -3.90 -5.39
CA ILE A 135 -11.75 -4.42 -4.13
C ILE A 135 -13.20 -3.99 -3.95
N GLN A 136 -13.52 -2.71 -4.14
CA GLN A 136 -14.88 -2.20 -3.99
C GLN A 136 -15.86 -2.78 -5.02
N ILE A 137 -15.44 -2.97 -6.27
CA ILE A 137 -16.24 -3.64 -7.31
C ILE A 137 -16.52 -5.09 -6.89
N LEU A 138 -15.51 -5.82 -6.42
CA LEU A 138 -15.68 -7.20 -6.01
C LEU A 138 -16.58 -7.32 -4.79
N GLN A 139 -16.45 -6.44 -3.80
CA GLN A 139 -17.36 -6.37 -2.64
C GLN A 139 -18.80 -6.10 -3.09
N ALA A 140 -19.02 -5.10 -3.95
CA ALA A 140 -20.35 -4.72 -4.43
C ALA A 140 -21.00 -5.80 -5.32
N SER A 141 -20.19 -6.67 -5.94
CA SER A 141 -20.70 -7.73 -6.81
C SER A 141 -21.51 -8.81 -6.08
N GLY A 142 -21.37 -8.93 -4.76
CA GLY A 142 -21.99 -9.97 -3.96
C GLY A 142 -21.51 -11.40 -4.29
N LYS A 143 -20.50 -11.56 -5.17
CA LYS A 143 -19.96 -12.87 -5.56
C LYS A 143 -19.08 -13.50 -4.47
N LEU A 144 -18.66 -12.72 -3.48
CA LEU A 144 -17.98 -13.19 -2.28
C LEU A 144 -18.80 -12.82 -1.05
N THR A 145 -19.08 -13.82 -0.20
CA THR A 145 -19.75 -13.58 1.08
C THR A 145 -18.70 -13.43 2.16
N LEU A 146 -18.40 -12.18 2.50
CA LEU A 146 -17.51 -11.87 3.63
C LEU A 146 -18.21 -12.16 4.96
N ALA A 147 -17.44 -12.57 5.97
CA ALA A 147 -17.94 -12.61 7.34
C ALA A 147 -18.31 -11.18 7.80
N ASN A 148 -19.19 -11.07 8.78
CA ASN A 148 -19.60 -9.78 9.34
C ASN A 148 -18.37 -9.00 9.82
N ASN A 149 -18.36 -7.70 9.50
CA ASN A 149 -17.27 -6.78 9.86
C ASN A 149 -15.91 -7.14 9.22
N PHE A 150 -15.88 -7.86 8.09
CA PHE A 150 -14.63 -8.20 7.40
C PHE A 150 -14.41 -7.43 6.09
N GLU A 151 -15.11 -6.32 5.88
CA GLU A 151 -15.04 -5.48 4.69
C GLU A 151 -14.04 -4.32 4.79
N ASN A 152 -13.78 -3.79 6.00
CA ASN A 152 -12.99 -2.57 6.18
C ASN A 152 -11.51 -2.77 5.88
N VAL A 153 -11.01 -2.08 4.86
CA VAL A 153 -9.61 -2.07 4.44
C VAL A 153 -9.04 -0.65 4.52
N LEU A 154 -7.82 -0.54 5.01
CA LEU A 154 -7.07 0.71 5.08
C LEU A 154 -5.84 0.62 4.17
N TYR A 155 -5.51 1.73 3.54
CA TYR A 155 -4.31 1.88 2.74
C TYR A 155 -3.35 2.80 3.48
N ASP A 156 -2.11 2.37 3.62
CA ASP A 156 -1.04 3.13 4.23
C ASP A 156 0.00 3.49 3.19
N MET A 157 0.20 4.78 2.96
CA MET A 157 1.22 5.26 2.04
C MET A 157 2.61 4.91 2.58
N SER A 158 3.56 4.69 1.70
CA SER A 158 4.96 4.59 2.10
C SER A 158 5.80 5.53 1.24
N VAL A 159 6.61 6.35 1.90
CA VAL A 159 7.60 7.21 1.26
C VAL A 159 8.96 6.99 1.89
N GLY A 160 10.01 7.21 1.12
CA GLY A 160 11.38 7.12 1.61
C GLY A 160 12.29 7.99 0.75
N TYR A 161 13.05 8.82 1.36
CA TYR A 161 14.17 9.62 0.85
C TYR A 161 14.63 10.58 1.95
N ASP A 162 15.58 11.49 1.62
CA ASP A 162 15.92 12.60 2.49
C ASP A 162 14.79 13.64 2.56
N LEU A 163 14.91 14.60 3.47
CA LEU A 163 13.90 15.64 3.68
C LEU A 163 13.60 16.45 2.41
N GLU A 164 14.62 16.79 1.64
CA GLU A 164 14.45 17.59 0.42
C GLU A 164 13.74 16.80 -0.67
N GLY A 165 14.03 15.51 -0.81
CA GLY A 165 13.31 14.62 -1.73
C GLY A 165 11.85 14.44 -1.34
N ILE A 166 11.55 14.30 -0.04
CA ILE A 166 10.18 14.21 0.47
C ILE A 166 9.42 15.52 0.25
N LYS A 167 10.08 16.68 0.35
CA LYS A 167 9.50 17.98 0.04
C LYS A 167 9.32 18.28 -1.45
N SER A 168 9.84 17.43 -2.33
CA SER A 168 9.71 17.64 -3.78
C SER A 168 8.23 17.69 -4.21
N ASP A 169 7.94 18.46 -5.25
CA ASP A 169 6.59 18.54 -5.84
C ASP A 169 6.06 17.18 -6.24
N LYS A 170 6.94 16.26 -6.66
CA LYS A 170 6.59 14.89 -7.03
C LYS A 170 6.03 14.10 -5.85
N VAL A 171 6.73 14.07 -4.73
CA VAL A 171 6.31 13.31 -3.54
C VAL A 171 5.13 14.01 -2.85
N CYS A 172 5.16 15.33 -2.72
CA CYS A 172 4.03 16.09 -2.20
C CYS A 172 2.77 15.91 -3.05
N GLY A 173 2.90 15.95 -4.38
CA GLY A 173 1.80 15.70 -5.31
C GLY A 173 1.21 14.30 -5.18
N PHE A 174 2.05 13.28 -4.96
CA PHE A 174 1.61 11.93 -4.66
C PHE A 174 0.78 11.88 -3.36
N ILE A 175 1.29 12.48 -2.29
CA ILE A 175 0.60 12.52 -0.98
C ILE A 175 -0.78 13.17 -1.11
N GLU A 176 -0.86 14.34 -1.75
CA GLU A 176 -2.14 15.05 -1.89
C GLU A 176 -3.14 14.28 -2.76
N LYS A 177 -2.68 13.62 -3.83
CA LYS A 177 -3.53 12.77 -4.68
C LYS A 177 -3.96 11.47 -3.99
N MET A 178 -3.19 10.95 -3.04
CA MET A 178 -3.64 9.83 -2.19
C MET A 178 -4.71 10.28 -1.18
N LYS A 179 -4.67 11.54 -0.76
CA LYS A 179 -5.70 12.15 0.11
C LYS A 179 -6.95 12.55 -0.67
N ASP A 180 -6.81 12.85 -1.96
CA ASP A 180 -7.93 13.12 -2.86
C ASP A 180 -7.63 12.60 -4.27
N ALA A 181 -8.09 11.39 -4.55
CA ALA A 181 -7.93 10.70 -5.83
C ALA A 181 -9.16 10.87 -6.76
N THR A 182 -10.05 11.83 -6.50
CA THR A 182 -11.32 11.99 -7.21
C THR A 182 -11.14 11.97 -8.72
N GLU A 183 -10.22 12.73 -9.27
CA GLU A 183 -9.98 12.79 -10.72
C GLU A 183 -9.56 11.43 -11.30
N ILE A 184 -8.71 10.70 -10.59
CA ILE A 184 -8.19 9.39 -11.04
C ILE A 184 -9.31 8.34 -10.95
N VAL A 185 -10.11 8.37 -9.90
CA VAL A 185 -11.29 7.50 -9.75
C VAL A 185 -12.25 7.73 -10.91
N GLU A 186 -12.58 8.98 -11.24
CA GLU A 186 -13.46 9.32 -12.37
C GLU A 186 -12.89 8.91 -13.73
N GLN A 187 -11.56 8.96 -13.88
CA GLN A 187 -10.90 8.43 -15.07
C GLN A 187 -11.10 6.92 -15.22
N TYR A 188 -10.94 6.15 -14.13
CA TYR A 188 -11.11 4.70 -14.16
C TYR A 188 -12.57 4.27 -14.16
N ARG A 189 -13.48 5.02 -13.56
CA ARG A 189 -14.94 4.80 -13.67
C ARG A 189 -15.37 4.65 -15.13
N LYS A 190 -14.86 5.51 -16.02
CA LYS A 190 -15.14 5.48 -17.45
C LYS A 190 -14.53 4.26 -18.17
N GLN A 191 -13.54 3.61 -17.57
CA GLN A 191 -12.88 2.42 -18.13
C GLN A 191 -13.53 1.10 -17.70
N ILE A 192 -14.54 1.15 -16.81
CA ILE A 192 -15.32 -0.04 -16.43
C ILE A 192 -16.04 -0.54 -17.69
N PRO A 193 -15.85 -1.83 -18.10
CA PRO A 193 -16.44 -2.36 -19.30
C PRO A 193 -17.96 -2.32 -19.26
N GLU A 194 -18.60 -2.20 -20.42
CA GLU A 194 -20.06 -2.12 -20.55
C GLU A 194 -20.78 -3.32 -19.93
N LYS A 195 -20.19 -4.49 -19.99
CA LYS A 195 -20.71 -5.70 -19.33
C LYS A 195 -20.90 -5.55 -17.81
N TYR A 196 -20.22 -4.58 -17.21
CA TYR A 196 -20.18 -4.30 -15.77
C TYR A 196 -20.55 -2.85 -15.48
N ALA A 197 -21.36 -2.23 -16.35
CA ALA A 197 -21.72 -0.82 -16.25
C ALA A 197 -22.39 -0.44 -14.93
N GLU A 198 -23.09 -1.39 -14.26
CA GLU A 198 -23.72 -1.20 -12.96
C GLU A 198 -22.73 -0.77 -11.87
N TYR A 199 -21.46 -1.12 -11.97
CA TYR A 199 -20.45 -0.71 -11.00
C TYR A 199 -19.92 0.72 -11.24
N ARG A 200 -20.32 1.37 -12.36
CA ARG A 200 -19.99 2.77 -12.59
C ARG A 200 -20.68 3.72 -11.60
N ASP A 201 -21.80 3.30 -11.02
CA ASP A 201 -22.58 4.11 -10.07
C ASP A 201 -22.15 3.92 -8.61
N LEU A 202 -21.11 3.10 -8.35
CA LEU A 202 -20.59 2.93 -7.01
C LEU A 202 -19.98 4.23 -6.46
N ASP A 203 -20.23 4.46 -5.17
CA ASP A 203 -19.56 5.51 -4.41
C ASP A 203 -18.13 5.07 -4.06
N PHE A 204 -17.23 5.22 -5.02
CA PHE A 204 -15.84 4.84 -4.82
C PHE A 204 -15.14 5.73 -3.81
N GLN A 205 -14.36 5.11 -2.94
CA GLN A 205 -13.48 5.82 -2.02
C GLN A 205 -12.48 6.68 -2.80
N THR A 206 -12.56 7.98 -2.64
CA THR A 206 -11.63 8.94 -3.25
C THR A 206 -10.51 9.34 -2.29
N ARG A 207 -10.75 9.33 -0.99
CA ARG A 207 -9.72 9.53 0.04
C ARG A 207 -9.10 8.18 0.40
N LEU A 208 -8.02 7.82 -0.31
CA LEU A 208 -7.42 6.50 -0.15
C LEU A 208 -6.64 6.38 1.15
N SER A 209 -5.83 7.38 1.49
CA SER A 209 -4.99 7.32 2.70
C SER A 209 -4.73 8.71 3.29
N ASP A 210 -4.64 8.75 4.61
CA ASP A 210 -4.13 9.86 5.42
C ASP A 210 -3.12 9.35 6.46
N THR A 211 -2.60 8.15 6.24
CA THR A 211 -1.53 7.54 7.02
C THR A 211 -0.32 7.28 6.14
N LEU A 212 0.87 7.30 6.73
CA LEU A 212 2.10 7.16 6.00
C LEU A 212 3.16 6.43 6.83
N THR A 213 3.73 5.38 6.25
CA THR A 213 4.94 4.75 6.77
C THR A 213 6.18 5.41 6.15
N LEU A 214 7.02 6.01 6.98
CA LEU A 214 8.33 6.50 6.56
C LEU A 214 9.32 5.34 6.51
N SER A 215 9.74 4.99 5.30
CA SER A 215 10.84 4.05 5.09
C SER A 215 12.15 4.79 5.20
N THR A 216 12.88 4.56 6.30
CA THR A 216 14.21 5.14 6.49
C THR A 216 15.24 4.31 5.74
N PHE A 217 16.16 4.99 5.04
CA PHE A 217 17.31 4.32 4.43
C PHE A 217 18.42 4.07 5.48
N HIS A 218 19.34 3.15 5.18
CA HIS A 218 20.46 2.87 6.05
C HIS A 218 21.32 4.13 6.24
N GLY A 219 21.46 4.57 7.49
CA GLY A 219 22.27 5.73 7.84
C GLY A 219 21.54 7.07 7.87
N CYS A 220 20.20 7.08 7.73
CA CYS A 220 19.44 8.30 7.96
C CYS A 220 19.61 8.78 9.42
N PRO A 221 20.10 10.02 9.64
CA PRO A 221 20.32 10.53 10.99
C PRO A 221 19.00 10.69 11.75
N PRO A 222 18.97 10.47 13.07
CA PRO A 222 17.74 10.60 13.87
C PRO A 222 17.12 12.00 13.79
N ASP A 223 17.92 13.04 13.78
CA ASP A 223 17.46 14.43 13.67
C ASP A 223 16.85 14.76 12.30
N GLU A 224 17.25 14.07 11.26
CA GLU A 224 16.61 14.17 9.94
C GLU A 224 15.26 13.46 9.93
N ILE A 225 15.17 12.27 10.54
CA ILE A 225 13.90 11.56 10.71
C ILE A 225 12.89 12.42 11.46
N GLU A 226 13.31 13.07 12.54
CA GLU A 226 12.47 13.99 13.31
C GLU A 226 11.93 15.13 12.43
N LYS A 227 12.77 15.78 11.66
CA LYS A 227 12.38 16.86 10.74
C LYS A 227 11.42 16.38 9.64
N ILE A 228 11.63 15.18 9.12
CA ILE A 228 10.74 14.59 8.12
C ILE A 228 9.35 14.35 8.73
N ILE A 229 9.30 13.77 9.92
CA ILE A 229 8.03 13.50 10.61
C ILE A 229 7.31 14.79 10.96
N ASP A 230 8.02 15.76 11.49
CA ASP A 230 7.47 17.09 11.77
C ASP A 230 6.86 17.74 10.53
N TYR A 231 7.57 17.68 9.41
CA TYR A 231 7.07 18.17 8.12
C TYR A 231 5.81 17.44 7.66
N LEU A 232 5.81 16.10 7.67
CA LEU A 232 4.67 15.29 7.24
C LEU A 232 3.44 15.52 8.11
N PHE A 233 3.63 15.63 9.42
CA PHE A 233 2.57 15.88 10.38
C PHE A 233 1.97 17.28 10.23
N HIS A 234 2.79 18.32 10.24
CA HIS A 234 2.29 19.70 10.23
C HIS A 234 1.87 20.17 8.83
N LYS A 235 2.61 19.81 7.79
CA LYS A 235 2.30 20.24 6.43
C LYS A 235 1.18 19.43 5.77
N HIS A 236 1.18 18.13 5.96
CA HIS A 236 0.24 17.23 5.28
C HIS A 236 -0.82 16.65 6.20
N SER A 237 -0.75 16.89 7.52
CA SER A 237 -1.68 16.38 8.53
C SER A 237 -1.80 14.85 8.47
N LEU A 238 -0.67 14.15 8.32
CA LEU A 238 -0.61 12.70 8.22
C LEU A 238 -0.32 12.06 9.57
N ASN A 239 -0.96 10.91 9.80
CA ASN A 239 -0.52 10.00 10.84
C ASN A 239 0.66 9.19 10.31
N CYS A 240 1.78 9.18 11.04
CA CYS A 240 3.03 8.60 10.55
C CYS A 240 3.46 7.39 11.35
N ILE A 241 3.99 6.39 10.65
CA ILE A 241 4.75 5.27 11.22
C ILE A 241 6.20 5.41 10.79
N ILE A 242 7.13 5.20 11.71
CA ILE A 242 8.56 5.20 11.40
C ILE A 242 9.02 3.75 11.36
N LYS A 243 9.44 3.29 10.18
CA LYS A 243 10.05 1.97 10.01
C LYS A 243 11.53 2.07 10.35
N LEU A 244 11.90 1.58 11.53
CA LEU A 244 13.28 1.58 11.99
C LEU A 244 13.96 0.25 11.67
N ASN A 245 15.17 0.32 11.10
CA ASN A 245 16.03 -0.83 10.99
C ASN A 245 16.70 -1.09 12.35
N PRO A 246 16.64 -2.31 12.90
CA PRO A 246 17.32 -2.61 14.15
C PRO A 246 18.82 -2.41 13.96
N ASN A 247 19.38 -1.44 14.67
CA ASN A 247 20.80 -1.20 14.65
C ASN A 247 21.45 -2.10 15.73
N THR A 248 22.24 -3.08 15.32
CA THR A 248 22.98 -3.95 16.24
C THR A 248 24.01 -3.19 17.10
N ALA A 249 24.24 -1.90 16.85
CA ALA A 249 25.10 -1.02 17.62
C ALA A 249 24.46 -0.44 18.89
N TRP A 250 23.17 -0.69 19.17
CA TRP A 250 22.50 -0.22 20.38
C TRP A 250 22.80 -1.06 21.64
N LYS A 251 23.96 -1.69 21.69
CA LYS A 251 24.48 -2.25 22.93
C LYS A 251 25.02 -1.12 23.82
N GLY A 252 24.17 -0.58 24.68
CA GLY A 252 24.68 0.12 25.87
C GLY A 252 24.39 1.61 26.05
N LYS A 253 23.21 2.11 25.66
CA LYS A 253 22.70 3.36 26.28
C LYS A 253 21.40 3.05 26.99
N SER A 254 21.37 3.31 28.31
CA SER A 254 20.20 3.22 29.15
C SER A 254 19.06 4.04 28.55
N THR A 255 17.89 3.42 28.47
CA THR A 255 16.64 4.11 28.20
C THR A 255 16.30 5.00 29.38
N GLU A 256 16.79 6.22 29.42
CA GLU A 256 16.14 7.24 30.22
C GLU A 256 14.89 7.70 29.47
N PRO A 257 13.74 7.80 30.16
CA PRO A 257 12.54 8.32 29.52
C PRO A 257 12.80 9.77 29.11
N VAL A 258 12.56 10.09 27.85
CA VAL A 258 12.50 11.50 27.43
C VAL A 258 11.23 12.07 28.06
N GLU A 259 11.38 12.88 29.11
CA GLU A 259 10.30 13.73 29.60
C GLU A 259 9.92 14.70 28.48
N ARG A 260 8.76 14.52 27.91
CA ARG A 260 8.15 15.48 26.98
C ARG A 260 7.27 16.41 27.80
N ASP A 261 7.65 17.65 27.84
CA ASP A 261 6.72 18.74 28.08
C ASP A 261 5.92 18.92 26.78
N ASP A 262 4.57 18.99 26.94
CA ASP A 262 3.55 19.22 25.92
C ASP A 262 2.87 17.98 25.28
N GLY A 263 1.82 17.54 25.95
CA GLY A 263 0.49 17.21 25.41
C GLY A 263 0.31 16.01 24.49
N LEU A 264 1.35 15.28 24.09
CA LEU A 264 1.21 14.04 23.31
C LEU A 264 1.35 12.84 24.23
N GLN A 265 0.25 12.13 24.48
CA GLN A 265 0.28 10.86 25.23
C GLN A 265 1.12 9.85 24.45
N GLY A 266 2.22 9.43 25.10
CA GLY A 266 3.21 8.52 24.53
C GLY A 266 2.63 7.12 24.26
N TYR A 267 2.89 6.59 23.08
CA TYR A 267 2.79 5.17 22.83
C TYR A 267 3.95 4.45 23.51
N GLN A 268 3.65 3.59 24.47
CA GLN A 268 4.63 2.64 25.01
C GLN A 268 4.72 1.45 24.08
N CYS A 269 5.88 1.23 23.50
CA CYS A 269 6.22 -0.07 22.91
C CYS A 269 6.49 -1.05 24.05
N SER A 270 5.57 -1.97 24.30
CA SER A 270 5.85 -3.16 25.10
C SER A 270 6.70 -4.12 24.27
N GLY A 271 7.84 -4.53 24.81
CA GLY A 271 8.78 -5.49 24.23
C GLY A 271 8.22 -6.91 24.05
#